data_ea944d5cb118a4897253ef992edabe64
#
_entry.id   ea944d5cb118a4897253ef992edabe64
#
_cell.length_a   1.000
_cell.length_b   1.000
_cell.length_c   1.000
_cell.angle_alpha   90.00
_cell.angle_beta   90.00
_cell.angle_gamma   90.00
#
_symmetry.space_group_name_H-M   'P 1'
#
loop_
_entity.id
_entity.type
_entity.pdbx_description
1 polymer ?
#
loop_
_entity_poly.entity_id
_entity_poly.type
_entity_poly.pdbx_seq_one_letter_code
_entity_poly.pdbx_strand_id
1 'polypeptide(L)'
;MRGFGISRRELIKGGVALAAASGMGTVDGHAARPAEVVRKGRIRQSVCRWCYQAIAVDDLCAYAGKIGLKGVDLLQPEEWMIPQKYGLICTMGYAGGGEIGNALNRVENHAAIEEAFRRNIPLAAKANVPNVITFSGNRKGMTDEEGARNTVIGLNRVKKIAEDNGVTINMELLNSRKDHHDYMADHTAWGVAVMQQVNSPNVKLLYDVYHMQIMEGDLIQTIRDNIRWIGHFHTGGVPGRHELNDQQEVQWDGVMRAIAALDFKGYVAHEFLPTGDPFTSLRQAADLCDV
;
A
#
# COMPACT_ATOMS: atom_id res chain seq x y z
N MET A 1 53.65 34.36 22.29
CA MET A 1 54.66 33.74 23.16
C MET A 1 54.36 32.25 23.34
N ARG A 2 55.39 31.44 22.98
CA ARG A 2 55.66 30.03 23.31
C ARG A 2 54.47 29.05 23.00
N GLY A 3 54.46 28.26 21.99
CA GLY A 3 55.22 27.22 21.33
C GLY A 3 55.64 26.06 22.24
N PHE A 4 54.96 24.88 22.12
CA PHE A 4 55.61 23.61 22.42
C PHE A 4 55.12 22.57 21.39
N GLY A 5 56.02 22.29 20.44
CA GLY A 5 55.97 21.12 19.61
C GLY A 5 56.60 19.94 20.35
N ILE A 6 56.09 18.75 20.12
CA ILE A 6 56.82 17.51 20.42
C ILE A 6 56.93 16.70 19.14
N SER A 7 58.16 16.34 18.86
CA SER A 7 58.77 15.73 17.72
C SER A 7 58.44 14.22 17.61
N ARG A 8 58.38 13.76 16.38
CA ARG A 8 58.50 12.32 16.00
C ARG A 8 59.92 11.85 16.33
N ARG A 9 60.02 10.75 17.11
CA ARG A 9 61.07 9.71 17.06
C ARG A 9 61.24 9.04 18.41
N GLU A 10 60.97 7.73 18.39
CA GLU A 10 61.72 6.61 18.99
C GLU A 10 60.73 5.41 18.97
N LEU A 11 60.81 4.54 18.05
CA LEU A 11 61.76 3.57 17.54
C LEU A 11 62.17 2.43 18.50
N ILE A 12 61.57 1.29 18.19
CA ILE A 12 62.24 -0.04 18.03
C ILE A 12 62.94 -0.60 19.27
N LYS A 13 62.42 -1.78 19.73
CA LYS A 13 63.12 -3.08 19.74
C LYS A 13 62.33 -4.13 20.54
N GLY A 14 62.18 -5.28 19.93
CA GLY A 14 61.69 -6.49 20.60
C GLY A 14 61.12 -7.48 19.59
N GLY A 15 62.04 -8.17 18.90
CA GLY A 15 61.66 -9.25 17.99
C GLY A 15 61.60 -10.60 18.70
N VAL A 16 61.22 -11.64 17.90
CA VAL A 16 61.24 -13.11 18.11
C VAL A 16 59.81 -13.66 18.23
N ALA A 17 59.32 -14.58 17.46
CA ALA A 17 59.83 -15.65 16.61
C ALA A 17 58.71 -16.18 15.73
N LEU A 18 59.05 -16.69 14.55
CA LEU A 18 58.20 -17.45 13.63
C LEU A 18 57.64 -18.71 14.28
N ALA A 19 56.34 -18.94 14.03
CA ALA A 19 55.82 -20.31 13.85
C ALA A 19 54.82 -20.28 12.70
N ALA A 20 55.23 -20.80 11.56
CA ALA A 20 54.37 -21.08 10.42
C ALA A 20 53.48 -22.29 10.74
N ALA A 21 52.15 -22.05 10.72
CA ALA A 21 51.18 -23.13 10.58
C ALA A 21 50.29 -22.79 9.39
N SER A 22 50.56 -23.42 8.27
CA SER A 22 49.72 -23.45 7.09
C SER A 22 48.43 -24.21 7.39
N GLY A 23 47.36 -23.46 7.65
CA GLY A 23 46.00 -23.97 7.64
C GLY A 23 45.23 -23.21 6.59
N MET A 24 45.12 -23.77 5.37
CA MET A 24 44.16 -23.36 4.37
C MET A 24 42.76 -23.72 4.88
N GLY A 25 42.16 -22.82 5.69
CA GLY A 25 40.75 -22.81 5.95
C GLY A 25 40.05 -22.01 4.88
N THR A 26 39.31 -22.69 4.00
CA THR A 26 38.33 -22.03 3.11
C THR A 26 37.33 -21.30 4.01
N VAL A 27 37.43 -19.99 4.08
CA VAL A 27 36.38 -19.16 4.70
C VAL A 27 35.24 -19.15 3.68
N ASP A 28 34.30 -20.10 3.83
CA ASP A 28 32.97 -19.94 3.22
C ASP A 28 32.34 -18.70 3.79
N GLY A 29 32.53 -17.59 3.09
CA GLY A 29 31.88 -16.33 3.36
C GLY A 29 30.39 -16.40 3.04
N HIS A 30 29.63 -17.21 3.79
CA HIS A 30 28.20 -17.01 3.88
C HIS A 30 28.01 -15.67 4.61
N ALA A 31 27.89 -14.58 3.84
CA ALA A 31 27.33 -13.34 4.38
C ALA A 31 25.99 -13.70 5.01
N ALA A 32 25.92 -13.64 6.33
CA ALA A 32 24.68 -13.88 7.07
C ALA A 32 23.61 -12.99 6.44
N ARG A 33 22.53 -13.58 5.92
CA ARG A 33 21.36 -12.80 5.48
C ARG A 33 20.99 -11.87 6.63
N PRO A 34 20.87 -10.55 6.39
CA PRO A 34 20.42 -9.64 7.45
C PRO A 34 19.14 -10.22 8.05
N ALA A 35 19.05 -10.27 9.36
CA ALA A 35 17.89 -10.81 10.05
C ALA A 35 16.62 -10.12 9.53
N GLU A 36 15.66 -10.92 9.10
CA GLU A 36 14.36 -10.45 8.63
C GLU A 36 13.63 -9.81 9.80
N VAL A 37 13.02 -8.65 9.58
CA VAL A 37 12.28 -7.94 10.65
C VAL A 37 10.98 -8.70 10.91
N VAL A 38 10.82 -9.18 12.14
CA VAL A 38 9.56 -9.81 12.57
C VAL A 38 8.62 -8.72 13.07
N ARG A 39 7.48 -8.54 12.38
CA ARG A 39 6.39 -7.64 12.75
C ARG A 39 5.44 -8.29 13.75
N LYS A 40 4.73 -7.47 14.56
CA LYS A 40 3.68 -7.95 15.49
C LYS A 40 2.54 -8.69 14.76
N GLY A 41 2.32 -8.38 13.49
CA GLY A 41 1.43 -9.13 12.61
C GLY A 41 -0.06 -8.84 12.77
N ARG A 42 -0.45 -7.87 13.60
CA ARG A 42 -1.84 -7.45 13.76
C ARG A 42 -2.34 -6.66 12.55
N ILE A 43 -1.44 -5.97 11.85
CA ILE A 43 -1.67 -5.26 10.59
C ILE A 43 -0.82 -5.92 9.51
N ARG A 44 -1.44 -6.36 8.41
CA ARG A 44 -0.74 -6.82 7.22
C ARG A 44 -0.41 -5.62 6.35
N GLN A 45 0.86 -5.22 6.34
CA GLN A 45 1.31 -4.01 5.67
C GLN A 45 1.85 -4.32 4.27
N SER A 46 1.66 -3.39 3.33
CA SER A 46 2.20 -3.41 1.96
C SER A 46 2.66 -2.01 1.55
N VAL A 47 3.12 -1.85 0.31
CA VAL A 47 3.59 -0.57 -0.24
C VAL A 47 3.07 -0.36 -1.65
N CYS A 48 2.60 0.86 -1.98
CA CYS A 48 2.13 1.21 -3.31
C CYS A 48 3.28 1.47 -4.28
N ARG A 49 3.26 0.78 -5.41
CA ARG A 49 4.31 0.82 -6.44
C ARG A 49 4.53 2.20 -7.05
N TRP A 50 3.47 2.92 -7.32
CA TRP A 50 3.57 4.20 -8.03
C TRP A 50 4.32 5.29 -7.27
N CYS A 51 4.35 5.23 -5.93
CA CYS A 51 5.11 6.17 -5.10
C CYS A 51 6.64 5.97 -5.22
N TYR A 52 7.08 4.85 -5.77
CA TYR A 52 8.49 4.42 -5.86
C TYR A 52 8.90 4.14 -7.31
N GLN A 53 8.35 4.84 -8.29
CA GLN A 53 8.60 4.57 -9.73
C GLN A 53 10.07 4.67 -10.15
N ALA A 54 10.87 5.48 -9.47
CA ALA A 54 12.30 5.61 -9.73
C ALA A 54 13.11 4.37 -9.28
N ILE A 55 12.52 3.47 -8.49
CA ILE A 55 13.15 2.25 -7.99
C ILE A 55 12.65 1.06 -8.83
N ALA A 56 13.53 0.14 -9.21
CA ALA A 56 13.09 -1.08 -9.90
C ALA A 56 12.13 -1.89 -9.00
N VAL A 57 11.10 -2.51 -9.60
CA VAL A 57 10.10 -3.26 -8.83
C VAL A 57 10.71 -4.43 -8.05
N ASP A 58 11.71 -5.10 -8.61
CA ASP A 58 12.45 -6.18 -7.92
C ASP A 58 13.18 -5.64 -6.67
N ASP A 59 13.81 -4.46 -6.73
CA ASP A 59 14.50 -3.82 -5.59
C ASP A 59 13.51 -3.39 -4.51
N LEU A 60 12.35 -2.83 -4.91
CA LEU A 60 11.28 -2.48 -3.98
C LEU A 60 10.74 -3.73 -3.27
N CYS A 61 10.49 -4.82 -4.00
CA CYS A 61 10.03 -6.08 -3.44
C CYS A 61 11.08 -6.69 -2.47
N ALA A 62 12.36 -6.70 -2.86
CA ALA A 62 13.44 -7.19 -2.01
C ALA A 62 13.50 -6.42 -0.69
N TYR A 63 13.40 -5.08 -0.75
CA TYR A 63 13.42 -4.25 0.45
C TYR A 63 12.15 -4.43 1.28
N ALA A 64 10.97 -4.46 0.67
CA ALA A 64 9.69 -4.67 1.35
C ALA A 64 9.69 -5.98 2.15
N GLY A 65 10.17 -7.08 1.55
CA GLY A 65 10.36 -8.36 2.24
C GLY A 65 11.32 -8.26 3.42
N LYS A 66 12.48 -7.62 3.22
CA LYS A 66 13.47 -7.41 4.28
C LYS A 66 12.93 -6.68 5.50
N ILE A 67 12.05 -5.71 5.32
CA ILE A 67 11.43 -4.95 6.43
C ILE A 67 10.13 -5.57 6.95
N GLY A 68 9.75 -6.76 6.48
CA GLY A 68 8.62 -7.54 6.98
C GLY A 68 7.25 -7.17 6.44
N LEU A 69 7.18 -6.42 5.33
CA LEU A 69 5.91 -6.19 4.62
C LEU A 69 5.39 -7.50 4.01
N LYS A 70 4.13 -7.52 3.63
CA LYS A 70 3.45 -8.70 3.08
C LYS A 70 3.23 -8.61 1.56
N GLY A 71 3.42 -7.43 0.97
CA GLY A 71 3.26 -7.29 -0.46
C GLY A 71 3.52 -5.90 -1.01
N VAL A 72 3.24 -5.79 -2.31
CA VAL A 72 3.30 -4.55 -3.08
C VAL A 72 1.94 -4.31 -3.72
N ASP A 73 1.45 -3.10 -3.61
CA ASP A 73 0.17 -2.64 -4.14
C ASP A 73 0.31 -1.98 -5.51
N LEU A 74 -0.79 -1.97 -6.24
CA LEU A 74 -1.00 -1.20 -7.46
C LEU A 74 0.01 -1.59 -8.57
N LEU A 75 0.19 -2.91 -8.71
CA LEU A 75 0.95 -3.49 -9.81
C LEU A 75 0.06 -3.73 -11.04
N GLN A 76 0.68 -3.61 -12.23
CA GLN A 76 0.06 -4.01 -13.49
C GLN A 76 0.02 -5.55 -13.61
N PRO A 77 -0.85 -6.12 -14.46
CA PRO A 77 -0.97 -7.57 -14.60
C PRO A 77 0.35 -8.30 -14.91
N GLU A 78 1.23 -7.67 -15.64
CA GLU A 78 2.54 -8.22 -16.03
C GLU A 78 3.51 -8.32 -14.84
N GLU A 79 3.27 -7.52 -13.79
CA GLU A 79 4.13 -7.44 -12.60
C GLU A 79 3.61 -8.29 -11.43
N TRP A 80 2.37 -8.81 -11.47
CA TRP A 80 1.71 -9.47 -10.33
C TRP A 80 2.51 -10.63 -9.74
N MET A 81 3.31 -11.31 -10.54
CA MET A 81 4.13 -12.45 -10.10
C MET A 81 5.49 -12.06 -9.53
N ILE A 82 5.95 -10.80 -9.74
CA ILE A 82 7.28 -10.37 -9.30
C ILE A 82 7.46 -10.47 -7.79
N PRO A 83 6.50 -10.00 -6.94
CA PRO A 83 6.64 -10.07 -5.48
C PRO A 83 6.87 -11.49 -4.94
N GLN A 84 6.38 -12.52 -5.63
CA GLN A 84 6.49 -13.91 -5.17
C GLN A 84 7.94 -14.40 -5.08
N LYS A 85 8.85 -13.85 -5.87
CA LYS A 85 10.30 -14.14 -5.79
C LYS A 85 10.89 -13.77 -4.42
N TYR A 86 10.22 -12.88 -3.70
CA TYR A 86 10.65 -12.30 -2.43
C TYR A 86 9.75 -12.72 -1.24
N GLY A 87 8.91 -13.75 -1.43
CA GLY A 87 7.97 -14.20 -0.40
C GLY A 87 6.80 -13.23 -0.14
N LEU A 88 6.55 -12.33 -1.08
CA LEU A 88 5.47 -11.34 -1.04
C LEU A 88 4.38 -11.67 -2.06
N ILE A 89 3.27 -10.92 -2.02
CA ILE A 89 2.23 -10.96 -3.06
C ILE A 89 1.95 -9.54 -3.60
N CYS A 90 1.31 -9.46 -4.76
CA CYS A 90 0.60 -8.25 -5.15
C CYS A 90 -0.68 -8.17 -4.30
N THR A 91 -0.77 -7.18 -3.40
CA THR A 91 -1.88 -7.06 -2.45
C THR A 91 -3.10 -6.33 -3.03
N MET A 92 -2.88 -5.50 -4.04
CA MET A 92 -3.89 -4.84 -4.87
C MET A 92 -3.35 -4.70 -6.30
N GLY A 93 -4.11 -5.14 -7.31
CA GLY A 93 -3.70 -5.06 -8.71
C GLY A 93 -4.61 -4.15 -9.53
N TYR A 94 -4.06 -3.57 -10.61
CA TYR A 94 -4.88 -2.97 -11.66
C TYR A 94 -5.45 -4.09 -12.55
N ALA A 95 -6.77 -4.09 -12.72
CA ALA A 95 -7.46 -5.10 -13.54
C ALA A 95 -8.35 -4.48 -14.63
N GLY A 96 -8.23 -3.18 -14.88
CA GLY A 96 -9.05 -2.45 -15.85
C GLY A 96 -10.37 -1.96 -15.27
N GLY A 97 -10.39 -1.60 -13.98
CA GLY A 97 -11.55 -1.07 -13.25
C GLY A 97 -11.93 0.38 -13.59
N GLY A 98 -11.48 0.91 -14.73
CA GLY A 98 -11.69 2.30 -15.15
C GLY A 98 -10.54 3.22 -14.70
N GLU A 99 -10.67 4.49 -15.02
CA GLU A 99 -9.75 5.55 -14.64
C GLU A 99 -10.35 6.41 -13.54
N ILE A 100 -9.52 7.09 -12.75
CA ILE A 100 -9.98 7.95 -11.63
C ILE A 100 -11.10 8.90 -12.08
N GLY A 101 -10.90 9.61 -13.18
CA GLY A 101 -11.87 10.60 -13.68
C GLY A 101 -12.98 10.06 -14.57
N ASN A 102 -12.94 8.77 -14.93
CA ASN A 102 -13.88 8.17 -15.91
C ASN A 102 -14.07 6.67 -15.65
N ALA A 103 -15.01 6.32 -14.80
CA ALA A 103 -15.24 4.92 -14.40
C ALA A 103 -16.74 4.61 -14.17
N LEU A 104 -17.07 4.04 -13.01
CA LEU A 104 -18.36 3.38 -12.74
C LEU A 104 -19.59 4.27 -12.74
N ASN A 105 -19.44 5.58 -12.48
CA ASN A 105 -20.59 6.50 -12.52
C ASN A 105 -21.07 6.80 -13.96
N ARG A 106 -20.38 6.30 -14.98
CA ARG A 106 -20.72 6.43 -16.40
C ARG A 106 -21.15 5.07 -16.96
N VAL A 107 -22.41 4.96 -17.33
CA VAL A 107 -22.98 3.69 -17.86
C VAL A 107 -22.31 3.24 -19.15
N GLU A 108 -21.82 4.18 -19.93
CA GLU A 108 -21.08 3.93 -21.18
C GLU A 108 -19.75 3.19 -20.95
N ASN A 109 -19.17 3.28 -19.76
CA ASN A 109 -17.94 2.58 -19.40
C ASN A 109 -18.17 1.14 -18.92
N HIS A 110 -19.39 0.79 -18.51
CA HIS A 110 -19.68 -0.48 -17.83
C HIS A 110 -19.30 -1.69 -18.68
N ALA A 111 -19.55 -1.64 -20.00
CA ALA A 111 -19.24 -2.78 -20.88
C ALA A 111 -17.72 -3.04 -20.94
N ALA A 112 -16.91 -1.97 -21.08
CA ALA A 112 -15.46 -2.07 -21.13
C ALA A 112 -14.86 -2.53 -19.77
N ILE A 113 -15.37 -2.01 -18.65
CA ILE A 113 -14.95 -2.41 -17.31
C ILE A 113 -15.31 -3.88 -17.05
N GLU A 114 -16.52 -4.31 -17.41
CA GLU A 114 -16.95 -5.70 -17.28
C GLU A 114 -16.07 -6.64 -18.10
N GLU A 115 -15.75 -6.29 -19.35
CA GLU A 115 -14.87 -7.09 -20.20
C GLU A 115 -13.47 -7.21 -19.60
N ALA A 116 -12.92 -6.10 -19.12
CA ALA A 116 -11.60 -6.08 -18.48
C ALA A 116 -11.57 -6.95 -17.21
N PHE A 117 -12.56 -6.81 -16.33
CA PHE A 117 -12.64 -7.62 -15.12
C PHE A 117 -12.89 -9.11 -15.43
N ARG A 118 -13.73 -9.43 -16.41
CA ARG A 118 -13.95 -10.80 -16.85
C ARG A 118 -12.66 -11.49 -17.32
N ARG A 119 -11.77 -10.74 -17.97
CA ARG A 119 -10.46 -11.21 -18.41
C ARG A 119 -9.45 -11.29 -17.25
N ASN A 120 -9.35 -10.22 -16.45
CA ASN A 120 -8.22 -10.04 -15.53
C ASN A 120 -8.46 -10.60 -14.12
N ILE A 121 -9.69 -10.64 -13.59
CA ILE A 121 -9.97 -11.19 -12.25
C ILE A 121 -9.59 -12.68 -12.13
N PRO A 122 -9.88 -13.57 -13.11
CA PRO A 122 -9.39 -14.94 -13.06
C PRO A 122 -7.86 -15.05 -13.10
N LEU A 123 -7.17 -14.12 -13.78
CA LEU A 123 -5.71 -14.06 -13.79
C LEU A 123 -5.17 -13.57 -12.44
N ALA A 124 -5.83 -12.58 -11.82
CA ALA A 124 -5.51 -12.12 -10.48
C ALA A 124 -5.61 -13.26 -9.44
N ALA A 125 -6.70 -14.02 -9.47
CA ALA A 125 -6.87 -15.20 -8.61
C ALA A 125 -5.73 -16.21 -8.79
N LYS A 126 -5.36 -16.55 -10.04
CA LYS A 126 -4.23 -17.46 -10.34
C LYS A 126 -2.88 -16.93 -9.85
N ALA A 127 -2.71 -15.61 -9.85
CA ALA A 127 -1.50 -14.93 -9.38
C ALA A 127 -1.50 -14.67 -7.86
N ASN A 128 -2.51 -15.16 -7.10
CA ASN A 128 -2.70 -14.87 -5.68
C ASN A 128 -2.83 -13.36 -5.36
N VAL A 129 -3.44 -12.59 -6.27
CA VAL A 129 -3.79 -11.18 -6.06
C VAL A 129 -5.19 -11.12 -5.46
N PRO A 130 -5.32 -10.81 -4.15
CA PRO A 130 -6.60 -10.89 -3.46
C PRO A 130 -7.55 -9.73 -3.76
N ASN A 131 -7.00 -8.60 -4.24
CA ASN A 131 -7.76 -7.38 -4.44
C ASN A 131 -7.44 -6.74 -5.79
N VAL A 132 -8.45 -6.09 -6.38
CA VAL A 132 -8.31 -5.24 -7.56
C VAL A 132 -8.99 -3.91 -7.33
N ILE A 133 -8.41 -2.83 -7.87
CA ILE A 133 -8.91 -1.47 -7.68
C ILE A 133 -9.90 -1.07 -8.78
N THR A 134 -10.86 -0.21 -8.39
CA THR A 134 -11.77 0.51 -9.30
C THR A 134 -12.08 1.91 -8.75
N PHE A 135 -12.73 2.74 -9.55
CA PHE A 135 -13.03 4.13 -9.24
C PHE A 135 -14.49 4.47 -9.54
N SER A 136 -15.00 5.52 -8.90
CA SER A 136 -16.34 6.03 -9.22
C SER A 136 -16.35 6.84 -10.53
N GLY A 137 -15.35 7.66 -10.74
CA GLY A 137 -15.30 8.68 -11.78
C GLY A 137 -15.68 10.07 -11.26
N ASN A 138 -15.46 11.09 -12.08
CA ASN A 138 -15.81 12.48 -11.78
C ASN A 138 -17.30 12.75 -12.01
N ARG A 139 -17.88 13.70 -11.27
CA ARG A 139 -19.28 14.11 -11.41
C ARG A 139 -19.59 14.66 -12.80
N LYS A 140 -18.79 15.59 -13.29
CA LYS A 140 -19.03 16.28 -14.58
C LYS A 140 -20.49 16.72 -14.73
N GLY A 141 -21.02 17.35 -13.66
CA GLY A 141 -22.40 17.83 -13.59
C GLY A 141 -23.47 16.79 -13.25
N MET A 142 -23.13 15.52 -13.08
CA MET A 142 -24.03 14.47 -12.61
C MET A 142 -24.33 14.64 -11.12
N THR A 143 -25.55 14.35 -10.68
CA THR A 143 -25.88 14.36 -9.25
C THR A 143 -25.28 13.14 -8.53
N ASP A 144 -25.08 13.25 -7.22
CA ASP A 144 -24.54 12.15 -6.42
C ASP A 144 -25.46 10.93 -6.41
N GLU A 145 -26.80 11.14 -6.46
CA GLU A 145 -27.78 10.06 -6.54
C GLU A 145 -27.75 9.34 -7.88
N GLU A 146 -27.62 10.08 -8.98
CA GLU A 146 -27.51 9.49 -10.32
C GLU A 146 -26.22 8.67 -10.44
N GLY A 147 -25.09 9.25 -10.00
CA GLY A 147 -23.81 8.58 -10.00
C GLY A 147 -23.77 7.33 -9.12
N ALA A 148 -24.42 7.38 -7.95
CA ALA A 148 -24.57 6.22 -7.08
C ALA A 148 -25.36 5.09 -7.77
N ARG A 149 -26.52 5.41 -8.38
CA ARG A 149 -27.29 4.41 -9.16
C ARG A 149 -26.46 3.79 -10.26
N ASN A 150 -25.76 4.60 -11.04
CA ASN A 150 -24.93 4.11 -12.15
C ASN A 150 -23.78 3.22 -11.62
N THR A 151 -23.11 3.63 -10.55
CA THR A 151 -22.04 2.87 -9.89
C THR A 151 -22.56 1.52 -9.40
N VAL A 152 -23.73 1.48 -8.76
CA VAL A 152 -24.37 0.23 -8.31
C VAL A 152 -24.69 -0.68 -9.50
N ILE A 153 -25.19 -0.14 -10.62
CA ILE A 153 -25.45 -0.91 -11.85
C ILE A 153 -24.15 -1.52 -12.37
N GLY A 154 -23.08 -0.72 -12.47
CA GLY A 154 -21.77 -1.18 -12.95
C GLY A 154 -21.17 -2.29 -12.06
N LEU A 155 -21.19 -2.10 -10.74
CA LEU A 155 -20.67 -3.08 -9.78
C LEU A 155 -21.51 -4.38 -9.78
N ASN A 156 -22.82 -4.30 -9.95
CA ASN A 156 -23.68 -5.49 -10.04
C ASN A 156 -23.37 -6.36 -11.28
N ARG A 157 -22.84 -5.79 -12.37
CA ARG A 157 -22.40 -6.56 -13.55
C ARG A 157 -21.16 -7.40 -13.28
N VAL A 158 -20.31 -6.95 -12.34
CA VAL A 158 -18.99 -7.55 -12.11
C VAL A 158 -18.84 -8.29 -10.78
N LYS A 159 -19.73 -8.08 -9.81
CA LYS A 159 -19.61 -8.67 -8.47
C LYS A 159 -19.55 -10.21 -8.49
N LYS A 160 -20.33 -10.86 -9.37
CA LYS A 160 -20.30 -12.31 -9.46
C LYS A 160 -18.96 -12.83 -9.98
N ILE A 161 -18.28 -12.10 -10.86
CA ILE A 161 -16.96 -12.47 -11.35
C ILE A 161 -15.96 -12.46 -10.17
N ALA A 162 -16.04 -11.43 -9.31
CA ALA A 162 -15.21 -11.29 -8.12
C ALA A 162 -15.50 -12.44 -7.11
N GLU A 163 -16.77 -12.70 -6.82
CA GLU A 163 -17.21 -13.77 -5.90
C GLU A 163 -16.75 -15.16 -6.36
N ASP A 164 -16.95 -15.51 -7.65
CA ASP A 164 -16.59 -16.79 -8.21
C ASP A 164 -15.07 -17.07 -8.21
N ASN A 165 -14.26 -16.00 -8.17
CA ASN A 165 -12.80 -16.09 -8.16
C ASN A 165 -12.16 -15.80 -6.78
N GLY A 166 -12.96 -15.43 -5.78
CA GLY A 166 -12.46 -15.05 -4.45
C GLY A 166 -11.57 -13.79 -4.44
N VAL A 167 -11.72 -12.92 -5.45
CA VAL A 167 -11.00 -11.64 -5.56
C VAL A 167 -11.93 -10.51 -5.15
N THR A 168 -11.45 -9.55 -4.38
CA THR A 168 -12.25 -8.40 -3.95
C THR A 168 -12.02 -7.20 -4.86
N ILE A 169 -13.10 -6.64 -5.39
CA ILE A 169 -13.08 -5.34 -6.09
C ILE A 169 -13.18 -4.25 -5.01
N ASN A 170 -12.20 -3.36 -4.96
CA ASN A 170 -12.19 -2.26 -4.02
C ASN A 170 -12.33 -0.92 -4.76
N MET A 171 -13.42 -0.20 -4.47
CA MET A 171 -13.64 1.14 -5.01
C MET A 171 -12.98 2.18 -4.09
N GLU A 172 -12.06 2.95 -4.63
CA GLU A 172 -11.29 3.91 -3.84
C GLU A 172 -12.07 5.18 -3.54
N LEU A 173 -11.99 5.62 -2.28
CA LEU A 173 -12.44 6.93 -1.82
C LEU A 173 -11.30 7.94 -1.97
N LEU A 174 -11.52 9.01 -2.75
CA LEU A 174 -10.53 10.03 -3.04
C LEU A 174 -11.02 11.42 -2.63
N ASN A 175 -10.10 12.34 -2.31
CA ASN A 175 -10.48 13.71 -2.01
C ASN A 175 -10.76 14.52 -3.28
N SER A 176 -11.90 15.22 -3.31
CA SER A 176 -12.28 16.16 -4.37
C SER A 176 -11.81 17.59 -4.10
N ARG A 177 -11.34 17.88 -2.88
CA ARG A 177 -10.94 19.24 -2.46
C ARG A 177 -9.60 19.67 -3.04
N LYS A 178 -8.66 18.75 -3.21
CA LYS A 178 -7.27 19.09 -3.53
C LYS A 178 -6.71 18.31 -4.72
N ASP A 179 -6.76 16.99 -4.69
CA ASP A 179 -5.99 16.17 -5.63
C ASP A 179 -6.81 15.67 -6.81
N HIS A 180 -8.10 15.37 -6.61
CA HIS A 180 -8.98 14.77 -7.61
C HIS A 180 -10.26 15.57 -7.75
N HIS A 181 -10.15 16.84 -8.16
CA HIS A 181 -11.30 17.72 -8.32
C HIS A 181 -12.45 17.05 -9.05
N ASP A 182 -13.68 17.25 -8.48
CA ASP A 182 -14.91 16.71 -9.04
C ASP A 182 -15.09 15.18 -8.91
N TYR A 183 -14.18 14.48 -8.24
CA TYR A 183 -14.34 13.03 -8.00
C TYR A 183 -15.60 12.76 -7.16
N MET A 184 -16.34 11.68 -7.51
CA MET A 184 -17.66 11.46 -6.93
C MET A 184 -17.64 10.70 -5.60
N ALA A 185 -16.85 9.63 -5.48
CA ALA A 185 -16.74 8.86 -4.24
C ALA A 185 -15.77 9.53 -3.26
N ASP A 186 -16.09 10.75 -2.83
CA ASP A 186 -15.24 11.60 -2.00
C ASP A 186 -15.66 11.65 -0.51
N HIS A 187 -16.70 10.90 -0.14
CA HIS A 187 -17.16 10.75 1.24
C HIS A 187 -17.51 9.30 1.54
N THR A 188 -17.16 8.85 2.75
CA THR A 188 -17.41 7.48 3.21
C THR A 188 -18.90 7.12 3.17
N ALA A 189 -19.77 8.02 3.56
CA ALA A 189 -21.22 7.78 3.56
C ALA A 189 -21.77 7.46 2.17
N TRP A 190 -21.29 8.14 1.12
CA TRP A 190 -21.68 7.86 -0.26
C TRP A 190 -21.19 6.48 -0.71
N GLY A 191 -19.91 6.18 -0.44
CA GLY A 191 -19.32 4.88 -0.78
C GLY A 191 -20.03 3.72 -0.08
N VAL A 192 -20.33 3.86 1.22
CA VAL A 192 -21.06 2.86 2.01
C VAL A 192 -22.46 2.63 1.47
N ALA A 193 -23.20 3.70 1.10
CA ALA A 193 -24.53 3.58 0.51
C ALA A 193 -24.51 2.77 -0.81
N VAL A 194 -23.46 2.93 -1.62
CA VAL A 194 -23.24 2.12 -2.82
C VAL A 194 -22.96 0.66 -2.44
N MET A 195 -22.04 0.40 -1.49
CA MET A 195 -21.71 -0.98 -1.07
C MET A 195 -22.92 -1.71 -0.47
N GLN A 196 -23.76 -1.02 0.30
CA GLN A 196 -25.01 -1.60 0.85
C GLN A 196 -25.95 -2.07 -0.24
N GLN A 197 -26.12 -1.29 -1.32
CA GLN A 197 -26.98 -1.65 -2.44
C GLN A 197 -26.40 -2.79 -3.30
N VAL A 198 -25.08 -2.82 -3.50
CA VAL A 198 -24.39 -3.91 -4.21
C VAL A 198 -24.45 -5.21 -3.40
N ASN A 199 -24.31 -5.11 -2.10
CA ASN A 199 -24.41 -6.18 -1.10
C ASN A 199 -23.63 -7.45 -1.50
N SER A 200 -22.31 -7.31 -1.72
CA SER A 200 -21.40 -8.41 -2.06
C SER A 200 -20.25 -8.50 -1.04
N PRO A 201 -19.82 -9.69 -0.63
CA PRO A 201 -18.64 -9.87 0.19
C PRO A 201 -17.34 -9.48 -0.55
N ASN A 202 -17.36 -9.54 -1.88
CA ASN A 202 -16.21 -9.29 -2.76
C ASN A 202 -16.28 -7.95 -3.50
N VAL A 203 -17.12 -7.01 -3.03
CA VAL A 203 -17.12 -5.61 -3.48
C VAL A 203 -17.09 -4.73 -2.26
N LYS A 204 -16.03 -3.97 -2.10
CA LYS A 204 -15.71 -3.20 -0.90
C LYS A 204 -15.20 -1.80 -1.27
N LEU A 205 -14.94 -1.00 -0.25
CA LEU A 205 -14.21 0.26 -0.37
C LEU A 205 -12.72 0.05 -0.12
N LEU A 206 -11.90 0.75 -0.86
CA LEU A 206 -10.56 1.11 -0.47
C LEU A 206 -10.68 2.44 0.29
N TYR A 207 -10.31 2.42 1.57
CA TYR A 207 -10.34 3.59 2.45
C TYR A 207 -8.93 4.19 2.51
N ASP A 208 -8.69 5.25 1.75
CA ASP A 208 -7.43 5.98 1.85
C ASP A 208 -7.53 7.02 2.97
N VAL A 209 -6.77 6.79 4.03
CA VAL A 209 -6.75 7.65 5.23
C VAL A 209 -6.29 9.07 4.88
N TYR A 210 -5.34 9.24 3.94
CA TYR A 210 -4.92 10.55 3.48
C TYR A 210 -6.09 11.33 2.86
N HIS A 211 -6.82 10.69 1.97
CA HIS A 211 -7.95 11.33 1.29
C HIS A 211 -9.10 11.64 2.26
N MET A 212 -9.43 10.71 3.15
CA MET A 212 -10.54 10.89 4.08
C MET A 212 -10.21 11.85 5.22
N GLN A 213 -8.94 11.99 5.61
CA GLN A 213 -8.54 13.07 6.51
C GLN A 213 -8.82 14.45 5.91
N ILE A 214 -8.53 14.65 4.63
CA ILE A 214 -8.78 15.93 3.91
C ILE A 214 -10.28 16.21 3.78
N MET A 215 -11.09 15.19 3.55
CA MET A 215 -12.52 15.34 3.28
C MET A 215 -13.36 15.39 4.55
N GLU A 216 -13.15 14.48 5.49
CA GLU A 216 -14.06 14.18 6.58
C GLU A 216 -13.44 14.39 7.98
N GLY A 217 -12.20 13.95 8.18
CA GLY A 217 -11.66 13.77 9.53
C GLY A 217 -12.38 12.66 10.29
N ASP A 218 -12.39 12.70 11.64
CA ASP A 218 -13.01 11.69 12.53
C ASP A 218 -12.74 10.22 12.11
N LEU A 219 -11.51 9.98 11.66
CA LEU A 219 -11.10 8.74 10.98
C LEU A 219 -11.40 7.49 11.80
N ILE A 220 -11.05 7.50 13.10
CA ILE A 220 -11.18 6.32 13.96
C ILE A 220 -12.64 5.91 14.11
N GLN A 221 -13.54 6.85 14.33
CA GLN A 221 -14.96 6.54 14.48
C GLN A 221 -15.55 6.10 13.14
N THR A 222 -15.24 6.81 12.05
CA THR A 222 -15.70 6.47 10.70
C THR A 222 -15.26 5.05 10.30
N ILE A 223 -14.01 4.67 10.58
CA ILE A 223 -13.50 3.31 10.32
C ILE A 223 -14.25 2.26 11.15
N ARG A 224 -14.46 2.51 12.45
CA ARG A 224 -15.20 1.59 13.34
C ARG A 224 -16.61 1.31 12.84
N ASP A 225 -17.32 2.35 12.47
CA ASP A 225 -18.72 2.23 12.03
C ASP A 225 -18.87 1.54 10.68
N ASN A 226 -17.82 1.62 9.83
CA ASN A 226 -17.90 1.19 8.44
C ASN A 226 -16.96 0.04 8.05
N ILE A 227 -16.23 -0.56 9.01
CA ILE A 227 -15.20 -1.59 8.72
C ILE A 227 -15.71 -2.75 7.87
N ARG A 228 -16.97 -3.15 8.04
CA ARG A 228 -17.58 -4.24 7.25
C ARG A 228 -17.62 -3.96 5.74
N TRP A 229 -17.54 -2.68 5.34
CA TRP A 229 -17.58 -2.23 3.95
C TRP A 229 -16.20 -1.92 3.39
N ILE A 230 -15.17 -1.93 4.23
CA ILE A 230 -13.80 -1.62 3.86
C ILE A 230 -13.04 -2.93 3.62
N GLY A 231 -12.40 -3.06 2.45
CA GLY A 231 -11.60 -4.21 2.07
C GLY A 231 -10.10 -3.95 2.07
N HIS A 232 -9.70 -2.68 1.99
CA HIS A 232 -8.32 -2.26 1.88
C HIS A 232 -8.11 -0.85 2.45
N PHE A 233 -6.90 -0.56 2.91
CA PHE A 233 -6.53 0.78 3.38
C PHE A 233 -5.28 1.28 2.66
N HIS A 234 -5.27 2.60 2.39
CA HIS A 234 -4.06 3.35 2.03
C HIS A 234 -3.69 4.36 3.10
N THR A 235 -2.39 4.71 3.16
CA THR A 235 -1.85 5.68 4.11
C THR A 235 -1.04 6.75 3.40
N GLY A 236 -1.07 7.97 3.93
CA GLY A 236 -0.23 9.08 3.49
C GLY A 236 -0.33 10.23 4.48
N GLY A 237 0.77 10.93 4.75
CA GLY A 237 0.78 12.06 5.67
C GLY A 237 0.02 13.26 5.13
N VAL A 238 -0.79 13.90 5.95
CA VAL A 238 -1.50 15.15 5.62
C VAL A 238 -0.85 16.30 6.40
N PRO A 239 -0.47 17.40 5.75
CA PRO A 239 -0.61 17.70 4.32
C PRO A 239 0.46 17.06 3.43
N GLY A 240 0.22 17.02 2.12
CA GLY A 240 1.23 16.80 1.09
C GLY A 240 1.43 15.35 0.65
N ARG A 241 0.77 14.38 1.29
CA ARG A 241 0.91 12.94 0.98
C ARG A 241 2.34 12.43 1.16
N HIS A 242 3.04 12.96 2.17
CA HIS A 242 4.43 12.62 2.49
C HIS A 242 4.51 11.58 3.62
N GLU A 243 5.67 11.51 4.30
CA GLU A 243 5.96 10.57 5.39
C GLU A 243 4.91 10.60 6.50
N LEU A 244 4.76 9.48 7.20
CA LEU A 244 3.85 9.32 8.34
C LEU A 244 4.49 9.78 9.68
N ASN A 245 5.37 10.75 9.63
CA ASN A 245 6.13 11.26 10.77
C ASN A 245 5.31 12.26 11.63
N ASP A 246 5.96 12.98 12.52
CA ASP A 246 5.38 13.98 13.41
C ASP A 246 5.14 15.36 12.76
N GLN A 247 5.48 15.53 11.48
CA GLN A 247 5.27 16.76 10.70
C GLN A 247 3.93 16.79 9.96
N GLN A 248 3.02 15.87 10.27
CA GLN A 248 1.72 15.71 9.64
C GLN A 248 0.61 15.56 10.71
N GLU A 249 -0.66 15.66 10.32
CA GLU A 249 -1.79 15.80 11.27
C GLU A 249 -2.52 14.51 11.64
N VAL A 250 -2.27 13.38 10.96
CA VAL A 250 -2.93 12.12 11.23
C VAL A 250 -2.27 11.41 12.42
N GLN A 251 -3.04 11.06 13.42
CA GLN A 251 -2.56 10.30 14.58
C GLN A 251 -2.49 8.79 14.24
N TRP A 252 -1.40 8.38 13.55
CA TRP A 252 -1.25 7.04 12.97
C TRP A 252 -1.30 5.91 13.97
N ASP A 253 -0.68 6.03 15.15
CA ASP A 253 -0.75 5.00 16.19
C ASP A 253 -2.19 4.70 16.60
N GLY A 254 -3.01 5.73 16.81
CA GLY A 254 -4.43 5.58 17.15
C GLY A 254 -5.26 4.95 16.02
N VAL A 255 -5.03 5.39 14.77
CA VAL A 255 -5.72 4.83 13.59
C VAL A 255 -5.37 3.35 13.44
N MET A 256 -4.09 2.99 13.49
CA MET A 256 -3.64 1.59 13.33
C MET A 256 -4.13 0.69 14.47
N ARG A 257 -4.12 1.17 15.73
CA ARG A 257 -4.72 0.43 16.86
C ARG A 257 -6.21 0.21 16.68
N ALA A 258 -6.93 1.20 16.14
CA ALA A 258 -8.36 1.06 15.87
C ALA A 258 -8.61 -0.03 14.81
N ILE A 259 -7.87 -0.01 13.69
CA ILE A 259 -7.96 -1.03 12.64
C ILE A 259 -7.60 -2.43 13.20
N ALA A 260 -6.52 -2.53 13.99
CA ALA A 260 -6.09 -3.79 14.60
C ALA A 260 -7.12 -4.35 15.60
N ALA A 261 -7.80 -3.47 16.35
CA ALA A 261 -8.82 -3.87 17.31
C ALA A 261 -10.09 -4.43 16.67
N LEU A 262 -10.32 -4.10 15.37
CA LEU A 262 -11.45 -4.60 14.57
C LEU A 262 -11.16 -5.94 13.87
N ASP A 263 -10.00 -6.55 14.16
CA ASP A 263 -9.55 -7.82 13.57
C ASP A 263 -9.57 -7.81 12.02
N PHE A 264 -9.21 -6.66 11.44
CA PHE A 264 -9.19 -6.46 9.99
C PHE A 264 -8.25 -7.44 9.29
N LYS A 265 -8.77 -8.16 8.28
CA LYS A 265 -8.04 -9.21 7.56
C LYS A 265 -7.49 -8.77 6.20
N GLY A 266 -7.73 -7.54 5.79
CA GLY A 266 -7.19 -6.94 4.56
C GLY A 266 -5.74 -6.47 4.72
N TYR A 267 -5.32 -5.57 3.85
CA TYR A 267 -3.98 -4.98 3.87
C TYR A 267 -4.06 -3.48 4.09
N VAL A 268 -3.00 -2.93 4.65
CA VAL A 268 -2.77 -1.49 4.79
C VAL A 268 -1.52 -1.17 3.96
N ALA A 269 -1.69 -0.46 2.86
CA ALA A 269 -0.60 -0.12 1.96
C ALA A 269 -0.10 1.30 2.18
N HIS A 270 1.22 1.44 2.26
CA HIS A 270 1.87 2.74 2.36
C HIS A 270 1.88 3.44 1.01
N GLU A 271 1.10 4.52 0.91
CA GLU A 271 0.91 5.29 -0.32
C GLU A 271 1.25 6.76 -0.09
N PHE A 272 2.51 7.02 0.17
CA PHE A 272 3.04 8.37 0.36
C PHE A 272 4.25 8.64 -0.54
N LEU A 273 4.51 9.91 -0.80
CA LEU A 273 5.63 10.38 -1.62
C LEU A 273 6.81 10.73 -0.70
N PRO A 274 7.86 9.88 -0.66
CA PRO A 274 9.03 10.14 0.18
C PRO A 274 9.69 11.46 -0.19
N THR A 275 10.03 12.28 0.83
CA THR A 275 10.82 13.51 0.67
C THR A 275 12.29 13.28 0.98
N GLY A 276 12.61 12.24 1.75
CA GLY A 276 13.95 11.79 2.08
C GLY A 276 14.36 10.52 1.33
N ASP A 277 15.25 9.72 1.95
CA ASP A 277 15.59 8.39 1.42
C ASP A 277 14.37 7.49 1.42
N PRO A 278 13.91 6.99 0.27
CA PRO A 278 12.61 6.30 0.15
C PRO A 278 12.56 5.01 0.96
N PHE A 279 13.66 4.29 1.11
CA PHE A 279 13.70 3.06 1.90
C PHE A 279 13.67 3.33 3.40
N THR A 280 14.35 4.38 3.85
CA THR A 280 14.30 4.83 5.25
C THR A 280 12.88 5.29 5.61
N SER A 281 12.26 6.11 4.77
CA SER A 281 10.88 6.58 4.95
C SER A 281 9.88 5.42 5.01
N LEU A 282 10.01 4.45 4.11
CA LEU A 282 9.14 3.25 4.11
C LEU A 282 9.31 2.42 5.39
N ARG A 283 10.55 2.25 5.85
CA ARG A 283 10.84 1.53 7.09
C ARG A 283 10.21 2.21 8.30
N GLN A 284 10.35 3.55 8.41
CA GLN A 284 9.74 4.32 9.49
C GLN A 284 8.22 4.21 9.50
N ALA A 285 7.57 4.30 8.33
CA ALA A 285 6.14 4.12 8.22
C ALA A 285 5.71 2.72 8.67
N ALA A 286 6.44 1.69 8.23
CA ALA A 286 6.16 0.32 8.60
C ALA A 286 6.36 0.05 10.11
N ASP A 287 7.36 0.67 10.74
CA ASP A 287 7.60 0.56 12.19
C ASP A 287 6.51 1.29 12.99
N LEU A 288 6.08 2.46 12.56
CA LEU A 288 5.00 3.24 13.18
C LEU A 288 3.64 2.50 13.13
N CYS A 289 3.36 1.82 12.04
CA CYS A 289 2.10 1.10 11.83
C CYS A 289 2.09 -0.32 12.41
N ASP A 290 3.17 -0.77 13.05
CA ASP A 290 3.28 -2.10 13.67
C ASP A 290 2.81 -2.07 15.13
N VAL A 291 1.49 -2.08 15.38
CA VAL A 291 0.82 -1.87 16.68
C VAL A 291 0.42 -3.16 17.39
#